data_a62f75095693b99f83fafbba4f3bedfc
#
_entry.id   a62f75095693b99f83fafbba4f3bedfc
#
_cell.length_a   1.000
_cell.length_b   1.000
_cell.length_c   1.000
_cell.angle_alpha   90.00
_cell.angle_beta   90.00
_cell.angle_gamma   90.00
#
_symmetry.space_group_name_H-M   'P 1'
#
loop_
_entity.id
_entity.type
_entity.pdbx_description
1 polymer ?
#
loop_
_entity_poly.entity_id
_entity_poly.type
_entity_poly.pdbx_seq_one_letter_code
_entity_poly.pdbx_strand_id
1 'polypeptide(L)'
;MKKFAYLFWITGIIHVIGQYTDQELLSIYTKPLLIPFLAGFYYTKNYDRTFFWALFLSWMGDLFLMKGDFLFFLLGILSFWGAQIIYLQMINKELNTPLKTIFSTKKIILPLILFGGYFTTTMILLGSKLGTLAIPISGYALTLSIIGITTTLLTIKNKNHKSLVLLLGVVLFITSDSMIAFNTFYFEENIFGFLVMATYIPAQFFICNYFKKTH
;
A
#
# COMPACT_ATOMS: atom_id res chain seq x y z
N MET A 1 -7.09 15.65 16.19
CA MET A 1 -6.88 14.31 15.60
C MET A 1 -8.11 13.78 14.84
N LYS A 2 -9.31 13.68 15.47
CA LYS A 2 -10.54 13.23 14.77
C LYS A 2 -10.87 14.07 13.54
N LYS A 3 -10.66 15.40 13.58
CA LYS A 3 -10.88 16.30 12.42
C LYS A 3 -10.09 15.88 11.18
N PHE A 4 -8.84 15.50 11.33
CA PHE A 4 -8.01 15.03 10.20
C PHE A 4 -8.48 13.70 9.60
N ALA A 5 -9.01 12.78 10.42
CA ALA A 5 -9.64 11.56 9.90
C ALA A 5 -10.89 11.89 9.07
N TYR A 6 -11.74 12.82 9.54
CA TYR A 6 -12.89 13.26 8.75
C TYR A 6 -12.48 13.93 7.43
N LEU A 7 -11.47 14.83 7.48
CA LEU A 7 -10.95 15.48 6.27
C LEU A 7 -10.39 14.43 5.29
N PHE A 8 -9.63 13.44 5.77
CA PHE A 8 -9.12 12.36 4.95
C PHE A 8 -10.25 11.60 4.24
N TRP A 9 -11.29 11.17 4.98
CA TRP A 9 -12.38 10.40 4.40
C TRP A 9 -13.25 11.24 3.46
N ILE A 10 -13.55 12.49 3.80
CA ILE A 10 -14.33 13.40 2.92
C ILE A 10 -13.55 13.62 1.61
N THR A 11 -12.26 13.99 1.71
CA THR A 11 -11.41 14.17 0.53
C THR A 11 -11.29 12.88 -0.28
N GLY A 12 -11.18 11.73 0.39
CA GLY A 12 -11.12 10.42 -0.24
C GLY A 12 -12.39 10.07 -1.02
N ILE A 13 -13.55 10.32 -0.43
CA ILE A 13 -14.84 10.09 -1.10
C ILE A 13 -14.98 11.00 -2.33
N ILE A 14 -14.65 12.31 -2.19
CA ILE A 14 -14.69 13.26 -3.31
C ILE A 14 -13.73 12.80 -4.41
N HIS A 15 -12.52 12.33 -4.05
CA HIS A 15 -11.54 11.83 -5.02
C HIS A 15 -12.06 10.61 -5.79
N VAL A 16 -12.61 9.61 -5.07
CA VAL A 16 -13.17 8.40 -5.67
C VAL A 16 -14.36 8.72 -6.60
N ILE A 17 -15.23 9.65 -6.21
CA ILE A 17 -16.33 10.14 -7.07
C ILE A 17 -15.75 10.83 -8.31
N GLY A 18 -14.73 11.69 -8.15
CA GLY A 18 -14.05 12.35 -9.26
C GLY A 18 -13.45 11.36 -10.27
N GLN A 19 -12.83 10.30 -9.78
CA GLN A 19 -12.30 9.21 -10.64
C GLN A 19 -13.41 8.43 -11.35
N TYR A 20 -14.51 8.13 -10.66
CA TYR A 20 -15.63 7.40 -11.25
C TYR A 20 -16.39 8.23 -12.32
N THR A 21 -16.46 9.54 -12.15
CA THR A 21 -17.16 10.46 -13.05
C THR A 21 -16.24 11.12 -14.07
N ASP A 22 -14.97 10.66 -14.20
CA ASP A 22 -13.94 11.23 -15.08
C ASP A 22 -13.73 12.75 -14.89
N GLN A 23 -13.93 13.24 -13.66
CA GLN A 23 -13.73 14.64 -13.28
C GLN A 23 -12.27 14.90 -12.90
N GLU A 24 -11.42 15.12 -13.89
CA GLU A 24 -9.98 15.27 -13.73
C GLU A 24 -9.59 16.35 -12.70
N LEU A 25 -10.27 17.50 -12.71
CA LEU A 25 -10.01 18.61 -11.77
C LEU A 25 -10.19 18.16 -10.30
N LEU A 26 -11.25 17.40 -10.00
CA LEU A 26 -11.46 16.88 -8.64
C LEU A 26 -10.30 15.98 -8.22
N SER A 27 -9.83 15.13 -9.13
CA SER A 27 -8.72 14.21 -8.89
C SER A 27 -7.40 14.94 -8.65
N ILE A 28 -7.09 15.96 -9.45
CA ILE A 28 -5.86 16.76 -9.33
C ILE A 28 -5.79 17.49 -7.99
N TYR A 29 -6.88 18.08 -7.52
CA TYR A 29 -6.87 18.84 -6.26
C TYR A 29 -6.99 17.97 -5.01
N THR A 30 -7.67 16.83 -5.10
CA THR A 30 -7.91 15.99 -3.91
C THR A 30 -6.77 15.02 -3.61
N LYS A 31 -6.13 14.44 -4.63
CA LYS A 31 -5.04 13.45 -4.45
C LYS A 31 -3.89 13.97 -3.59
N PRO A 32 -3.33 15.19 -3.83
CA PRO A 32 -2.26 15.73 -3.01
C PRO A 32 -2.61 15.95 -1.53
N LEU A 33 -3.89 16.04 -1.19
CA LEU A 33 -4.36 16.33 0.17
C LEU A 33 -4.57 15.07 1.01
N LEU A 34 -4.71 13.89 0.39
CA LEU A 34 -5.03 12.65 1.09
C LEU A 34 -3.98 12.30 2.16
N ILE A 35 -2.74 12.10 1.74
CA ILE A 35 -1.68 11.71 2.69
C ILE A 35 -1.35 12.80 3.71
N PRO A 36 -1.30 14.11 3.40
CA PRO A 36 -1.17 15.15 4.41
C PRO A 36 -2.27 15.10 5.49
N PHE A 37 -3.54 14.87 5.13
CA PHE A 37 -4.59 14.68 6.14
C PHE A 37 -4.38 13.41 6.95
N LEU A 38 -3.95 12.32 6.33
CA LEU A 38 -3.63 11.09 7.04
C LEU A 38 -2.42 11.27 7.97
N ALA A 39 -1.40 12.01 7.55
CA ALA A 39 -0.26 12.36 8.38
C ALA A 39 -0.67 13.23 9.59
N GLY A 40 -1.59 14.19 9.39
CA GLY A 40 -2.18 14.97 10.48
C GLY A 40 -3.00 14.11 11.46
N PHE A 41 -3.68 13.07 10.95
CA PHE A 41 -4.36 12.10 11.82
C PHE A 41 -3.38 11.23 12.59
N TYR A 42 -2.25 10.82 11.97
CA TYR A 42 -1.20 10.02 12.60
C TYR A 42 -0.42 10.82 13.66
N TYR A 43 -0.22 12.12 13.46
CA TYR A 43 0.59 12.96 14.32
C TYR A 43 0.02 13.04 15.75
N THR A 44 0.77 12.44 16.70
CA THR A 44 0.48 12.42 18.14
C THR A 44 1.74 12.75 18.90
N LYS A 45 1.65 12.98 20.23
CA LYS A 45 2.85 13.23 21.05
C LYS A 45 3.93 12.15 20.94
N ASN A 46 3.51 10.89 20.70
CA ASN A 46 4.39 9.71 20.65
C ASN A 46 4.42 9.07 19.25
N TYR A 47 4.29 9.89 18.18
CA TYR A 47 4.34 9.36 16.81
C TYR A 47 5.69 8.70 16.51
N ASP A 48 5.70 7.67 15.68
CA ASP A 48 6.92 7.05 15.18
C ASP A 48 7.38 7.78 13.91
N ARG A 49 8.59 8.33 13.94
CA ARG A 49 9.17 9.05 12.80
C ARG A 49 9.36 8.14 11.58
N THR A 50 9.61 6.85 11.80
CA THR A 50 9.80 5.87 10.73
C THR A 50 8.53 5.74 9.89
N PHE A 51 7.36 5.63 10.55
CA PHE A 51 6.08 5.59 9.85
C PHE A 51 5.76 6.90 9.12
N PHE A 52 6.17 8.03 9.68
CA PHE A 52 6.00 9.33 9.03
C PHE A 52 6.76 9.41 7.71
N TRP A 53 7.98 8.84 7.64
CA TRP A 53 8.73 8.72 6.39
C TRP A 53 8.04 7.81 5.38
N ALA A 54 7.40 6.72 5.81
CA ALA A 54 6.60 5.89 4.91
C ALA A 54 5.42 6.66 4.31
N LEU A 55 4.70 7.46 5.12
CA LEU A 55 3.65 8.35 4.62
C LEU A 55 4.19 9.39 3.63
N PHE A 56 5.34 9.99 3.93
CA PHE A 56 5.98 10.96 3.03
C PHE A 56 6.34 10.33 1.68
N LEU A 57 6.94 9.14 1.68
CA LEU A 57 7.27 8.43 0.45
C LEU A 57 6.00 8.01 -0.32
N SER A 58 4.94 7.59 0.37
CA SER A 58 3.64 7.32 -0.27
C SER A 58 3.06 8.58 -0.92
N TRP A 59 3.16 9.72 -0.25
CA TRP A 59 2.74 11.01 -0.80
C TRP A 59 3.52 11.40 -2.05
N MET A 60 4.85 11.25 -2.02
CA MET A 60 5.70 11.48 -3.19
C MET A 60 5.31 10.55 -4.35
N GLY A 61 5.04 9.27 -4.05
CA GLY A 61 4.53 8.31 -5.03
C GLY A 61 3.23 8.77 -5.68
N ASP A 62 2.26 9.23 -4.86
CA ASP A 62 1.00 9.78 -5.35
C ASP A 62 1.21 10.96 -6.30
N LEU A 63 2.08 11.92 -5.93
CA LEU A 63 2.38 13.11 -6.74
C LEU A 63 3.08 12.75 -8.06
N PHE A 64 4.03 11.82 -8.03
CA PHE A 64 4.74 11.40 -9.23
C PHE A 64 3.81 10.69 -10.21
N LEU A 65 2.96 9.77 -9.74
CA LEU A 65 2.03 9.05 -10.60
C LEU A 65 0.94 9.95 -11.25
N MET A 66 0.79 11.19 -10.80
CA MET A 66 -0.12 12.16 -11.46
C MET A 66 0.43 12.72 -12.78
N LYS A 67 1.73 12.58 -13.05
CA LYS A 67 2.38 13.24 -14.21
C LYS A 67 2.29 12.44 -15.52
N GLY A 68 2.05 11.13 -15.46
CA GLY A 68 1.88 10.28 -16.64
C GLY A 68 3.14 9.94 -17.45
N ASP A 69 4.27 10.61 -17.24
CA ASP A 69 5.51 10.34 -17.96
C ASP A 69 6.25 9.13 -17.40
N PHE A 70 7.03 8.44 -18.25
CA PHE A 70 7.81 7.26 -17.85
C PHE A 70 8.74 7.50 -16.65
N LEU A 71 9.45 8.63 -16.63
CA LEU A 71 10.33 8.97 -15.51
C LEU A 71 9.55 9.15 -14.21
N PHE A 72 8.43 9.88 -14.27
CA PHE A 72 7.58 10.09 -13.09
C PHE A 72 6.89 8.81 -12.64
N PHE A 73 6.51 7.94 -13.56
CA PHE A 73 6.01 6.60 -13.23
C PHE A 73 7.05 5.78 -12.48
N LEU A 74 8.30 5.74 -12.96
CA LEU A 74 9.41 5.06 -12.28
C LEU A 74 9.67 5.65 -10.88
N LEU A 75 9.73 6.98 -10.76
CA LEU A 75 9.90 7.66 -9.47
C LEU A 75 8.74 7.35 -8.52
N GLY A 76 7.52 7.26 -9.03
CA GLY A 76 6.35 6.86 -8.28
C GLY A 76 6.48 5.46 -7.69
N ILE A 77 6.83 4.47 -8.55
CA ILE A 77 7.08 3.09 -8.13
C ILE A 77 8.19 3.03 -7.06
N LEU A 78 9.32 3.69 -7.28
CA LEU A 78 10.43 3.68 -6.33
C LEU A 78 10.06 4.32 -4.99
N SER A 79 9.25 5.39 -5.01
CA SER A 79 8.77 6.06 -3.81
C SER A 79 7.84 5.14 -3.01
N PHE A 80 6.87 4.51 -3.66
CA PHE A 80 6.00 3.53 -3.01
C PHE A 80 6.79 2.30 -2.53
N TRP A 81 7.76 1.83 -3.30
CA TRP A 81 8.61 0.71 -2.87
C TRP A 81 9.38 1.05 -1.60
N GLY A 82 9.95 2.27 -1.52
CA GLY A 82 10.57 2.76 -0.29
C GLY A 82 9.61 2.78 0.90
N ALA A 83 8.37 3.24 0.70
CA ALA A 83 7.33 3.19 1.73
C ALA A 83 7.03 1.76 2.19
N GLN A 84 6.92 0.81 1.24
CA GLN A 84 6.65 -0.59 1.53
C GLN A 84 7.80 -1.26 2.30
N ILE A 85 9.05 -0.94 1.98
CA ILE A 85 10.21 -1.42 2.75
C ILE A 85 10.11 -0.96 4.21
N ILE A 86 9.71 0.28 4.45
CA ILE A 86 9.51 0.79 5.81
C ILE A 86 8.35 0.06 6.50
N TYR A 87 7.22 -0.14 5.83
CA TYR A 87 6.11 -0.92 6.39
C TYR A 87 6.54 -2.34 6.74
N LEU A 88 7.29 -3.01 5.86
CA LEU A 88 7.82 -4.34 6.14
C LEU A 88 8.72 -4.37 7.38
N GLN A 89 9.62 -3.40 7.51
CA GLN A 89 10.49 -3.29 8.69
C GLN A 89 9.68 -3.12 9.98
N MET A 90 8.66 -2.26 9.96
CA MET A 90 7.80 -2.03 11.11
C MET A 90 6.96 -3.25 11.48
N ILE A 91 6.38 -3.95 10.51
CA ILE A 91 5.62 -5.19 10.72
C ILE A 91 6.52 -6.29 11.27
N ASN A 92 7.73 -6.44 10.74
CA ASN A 92 8.71 -7.40 11.23
C ASN A 92 9.12 -7.11 12.69
N LYS A 93 9.28 -5.83 13.04
CA LYS A 93 9.54 -5.42 14.42
C LYS A 93 8.40 -5.81 15.36
N GLU A 94 7.15 -5.63 14.95
CA GLU A 94 5.96 -6.04 15.70
C GLU A 94 5.83 -7.57 15.78
N LEU A 95 6.14 -8.28 14.69
CA LEU A 95 6.14 -9.75 14.66
C LEU A 95 7.16 -10.32 15.65
N ASN A 96 8.32 -9.68 15.78
CA ASN A 96 9.39 -10.03 16.72
C ASN A 96 9.63 -11.55 16.84
N THR A 97 9.77 -12.22 15.70
CA THR A 97 9.94 -13.67 15.63
C THR A 97 11.14 -13.96 14.72
N PRO A 98 12.13 -14.74 15.20
CA PRO A 98 13.30 -15.11 14.38
C PRO A 98 12.87 -15.82 13.09
N LEU A 99 13.51 -15.51 11.97
CA LEU A 99 13.21 -16.10 10.66
C LEU A 99 13.23 -17.64 10.72
N LYS A 100 14.20 -18.24 11.42
CA LYS A 100 14.30 -19.70 11.61
C LYS A 100 13.01 -20.29 12.21
N THR A 101 12.41 -19.60 13.18
CA THR A 101 11.15 -20.02 13.82
C THR A 101 9.98 -19.86 12.87
N ILE A 102 9.97 -18.81 12.04
CA ILE A 102 8.94 -18.57 11.03
C ILE A 102 8.91 -19.73 10.03
N PHE A 103 10.06 -20.09 9.47
CA PHE A 103 10.15 -21.16 8.47
C PHE A 103 9.96 -22.58 9.04
N SER A 104 10.15 -22.78 10.32
CA SER A 104 9.91 -24.08 10.97
C SER A 104 8.45 -24.32 11.36
N THR A 105 7.57 -23.31 11.27
CA THR A 105 6.18 -23.44 11.65
C THR A 105 5.28 -23.76 10.46
N LYS A 106 4.35 -24.74 10.61
CA LYS A 106 3.35 -25.05 9.58
C LYS A 106 2.42 -23.85 9.26
N LYS A 107 2.37 -22.85 10.14
CA LYS A 107 1.55 -21.64 9.95
C LYS A 107 1.97 -20.76 8.77
N ILE A 108 3.22 -20.93 8.26
CA ILE A 108 3.71 -20.20 7.09
C ILE A 108 3.13 -20.73 5.77
N ILE A 109 2.69 -21.98 5.72
CA ILE A 109 2.31 -22.66 4.46
C ILE A 109 1.20 -21.89 3.73
N LEU A 110 0.12 -21.56 4.43
CA LEU A 110 -1.01 -20.82 3.82
C LEU A 110 -0.62 -19.44 3.31
N PRO A 111 0.02 -18.55 4.13
CA PRO A 111 0.49 -17.26 3.62
C PRO A 111 1.48 -17.38 2.46
N LEU A 112 2.36 -18.38 2.48
CA LEU A 112 3.33 -18.61 1.43
C LEU A 112 2.64 -19.02 0.11
N ILE A 113 1.64 -19.89 0.16
CA ILE A 113 0.84 -20.27 -1.01
C ILE A 113 0.09 -19.05 -1.57
N LEU A 114 -0.56 -18.25 -0.71
CA LEU A 114 -1.35 -17.10 -1.15
C LEU A 114 -0.47 -16.01 -1.77
N PHE A 115 0.53 -15.53 -1.05
CA PHE A 115 1.34 -14.39 -1.49
C PHE A 115 2.50 -14.80 -2.39
N GLY A 116 3.03 -16.01 -2.25
CA GLY A 116 3.96 -16.59 -3.22
C GLY A 116 3.27 -16.87 -4.56
N GLY A 117 2.04 -17.40 -4.50
CA GLY A 117 1.18 -17.55 -5.68
C GLY A 117 0.87 -16.21 -6.34
N TYR A 118 0.53 -15.17 -5.56
CA TYR A 118 0.36 -13.80 -6.05
C TYR A 118 1.62 -13.31 -6.79
N PHE A 119 2.80 -13.41 -6.19
CA PHE A 119 4.06 -13.01 -6.82
C PHE A 119 4.29 -13.76 -8.14
N THR A 120 4.18 -15.09 -8.10
CA THR A 120 4.42 -15.93 -9.28
C THR A 120 3.43 -15.60 -10.41
N THR A 121 2.15 -15.47 -10.11
CA THR A 121 1.11 -15.09 -11.08
C THR A 121 1.39 -13.71 -11.67
N THR A 122 1.73 -12.73 -10.84
CA THR A 122 2.07 -11.38 -11.31
C THR A 122 3.28 -11.42 -12.25
N MET A 123 4.32 -12.18 -11.92
CA MET A 123 5.51 -12.31 -12.80
C MET A 123 5.23 -13.07 -14.09
N ILE A 124 4.38 -14.09 -14.07
CA ILE A 124 3.97 -14.80 -15.30
C ILE A 124 3.18 -13.86 -16.22
N LEU A 125 2.26 -13.08 -15.68
CA LEU A 125 1.39 -12.19 -16.46
C LEU A 125 2.13 -10.96 -16.98
N LEU A 126 2.93 -10.31 -16.14
CA LEU A 126 3.57 -9.03 -16.47
C LEU A 126 4.99 -9.19 -17.03
N GLY A 127 5.72 -10.25 -16.67
CA GLY A 127 7.17 -10.34 -16.87
C GLY A 127 7.66 -10.04 -18.29
N SER A 128 6.96 -10.54 -19.32
CA SER A 128 7.31 -10.29 -20.73
C SER A 128 7.07 -8.85 -21.19
N LYS A 129 6.24 -8.06 -20.46
CA LYS A 129 5.85 -6.69 -20.80
C LYS A 129 6.62 -5.62 -20.03
N LEU A 130 7.35 -5.99 -18.97
CA LEU A 130 8.01 -5.06 -18.07
C LEU A 130 9.22 -4.32 -18.67
N GLY A 131 9.91 -4.92 -19.65
CA GLY A 131 11.10 -4.31 -20.26
C GLY A 131 12.13 -3.84 -19.22
N THR A 132 12.51 -2.58 -19.27
CA THR A 132 13.46 -1.95 -18.32
C THR A 132 12.93 -1.83 -16.90
N LEU A 133 11.62 -1.92 -16.69
CA LEU A 133 10.97 -1.88 -15.39
C LEU A 133 10.94 -3.25 -14.68
N ALA A 134 11.48 -4.31 -15.31
CA ALA A 134 11.43 -5.67 -14.76
C ALA A 134 12.03 -5.75 -13.34
N ILE A 135 13.20 -5.15 -13.11
CA ILE A 135 13.87 -5.18 -11.80
C ILE A 135 13.07 -4.43 -10.73
N PRO A 136 12.70 -3.14 -10.91
CA PRO A 136 11.97 -2.41 -9.89
C PRO A 136 10.58 -3.01 -9.61
N ILE A 137 9.84 -3.45 -10.63
CA ILE A 137 8.50 -4.02 -10.42
C ILE A 137 8.58 -5.40 -9.76
N SER A 138 9.53 -6.25 -10.16
CA SER A 138 9.72 -7.55 -9.50
C SER A 138 10.14 -7.40 -8.03
N GLY A 139 11.07 -6.49 -7.73
CA GLY A 139 11.47 -6.18 -6.36
C GLY A 139 10.32 -5.63 -5.52
N TYR A 140 9.50 -4.77 -6.12
CA TYR A 140 8.31 -4.24 -5.49
C TYR A 140 7.26 -5.32 -5.20
N ALA A 141 6.89 -6.13 -6.20
CA ALA A 141 5.94 -7.24 -6.04
C ALA A 141 6.41 -8.28 -5.00
N LEU A 142 7.72 -8.57 -4.98
CA LEU A 142 8.31 -9.44 -3.96
C LEU A 142 8.16 -8.84 -2.55
N THR A 143 8.43 -7.54 -2.40
CA THR A 143 8.27 -6.83 -1.12
C THR A 143 6.82 -6.88 -0.65
N LEU A 144 5.85 -6.62 -1.53
CA LEU A 144 4.42 -6.73 -1.22
C LEU A 144 4.04 -8.15 -0.76
N SER A 145 4.56 -9.17 -1.44
CA SER A 145 4.33 -10.57 -1.06
C SER A 145 4.87 -10.88 0.33
N ILE A 146 6.08 -10.41 0.65
CA ILE A 146 6.68 -10.59 1.97
C ILE A 146 5.88 -9.84 3.05
N ILE A 147 5.39 -8.64 2.77
CA ILE A 147 4.49 -7.90 3.68
C ILE A 147 3.21 -8.68 3.94
N GLY A 148 2.59 -9.24 2.90
CA GLY A 148 1.40 -10.07 3.03
C GLY A 148 1.64 -11.30 3.92
N ILE A 149 2.75 -12.02 3.70
CA ILE A 149 3.15 -13.17 4.51
C ILE A 149 3.36 -12.76 5.98
N THR A 150 4.17 -11.75 6.22
CA THR A 150 4.54 -11.33 7.58
C THR A 150 3.35 -10.77 8.35
N THR A 151 2.46 -10.01 7.69
CA THR A 151 1.25 -9.48 8.31
C THR A 151 0.26 -10.60 8.65
N THR A 152 0.14 -11.61 7.78
CA THR A 152 -0.70 -12.78 8.08
C THR A 152 -0.17 -13.55 9.29
N LEU A 153 1.15 -13.76 9.36
CA LEU A 153 1.77 -14.40 10.52
C LEU A 153 1.58 -13.60 11.81
N LEU A 154 1.69 -12.26 11.73
CA LEU A 154 1.42 -11.36 12.84
C LEU A 154 -0.03 -11.49 13.32
N THR A 155 -0.97 -11.58 12.38
CA THR A 155 -2.40 -11.76 12.68
C THR A 155 -2.67 -13.10 13.33
N ILE A 156 -2.06 -14.18 12.84
CA ILE A 156 -2.15 -15.53 13.44
C ILE A 156 -1.54 -15.57 14.85
N LYS A 157 -0.46 -14.82 15.08
CA LYS A 157 0.20 -14.71 16.39
C LYS A 157 -0.64 -13.93 17.38
N ASN A 158 -1.10 -12.76 17.00
CA ASN A 158 -1.78 -11.82 17.92
C ASN A 158 -3.26 -12.16 18.16
N LYS A 159 -3.95 -12.74 17.17
CA LYS A 159 -5.37 -13.13 17.20
C LYS A 159 -6.30 -12.00 17.69
N ASN A 160 -6.01 -10.75 17.33
CA ASN A 160 -6.79 -9.59 17.74
C ASN A 160 -7.32 -8.81 16.53
N HIS A 161 -8.35 -7.99 16.75
CA HIS A 161 -9.01 -7.19 15.73
C HIS A 161 -8.04 -6.19 15.06
N LYS A 162 -7.08 -5.62 15.80
CA LYS A 162 -6.12 -4.64 15.25
C LYS A 162 -5.25 -5.25 14.16
N SER A 163 -4.68 -6.45 14.42
CA SER A 163 -3.84 -7.11 13.41
C SER A 163 -4.66 -7.61 12.21
N LEU A 164 -5.93 -7.96 12.40
CA LEU A 164 -6.84 -8.29 11.30
C LEU A 164 -7.11 -7.07 10.40
N VAL A 165 -7.36 -5.90 11.00
CA VAL A 165 -7.55 -4.64 10.25
C VAL A 165 -6.27 -4.25 9.50
N LEU A 166 -5.07 -4.47 10.10
CA LEU A 166 -3.80 -4.28 9.41
C LEU A 166 -3.70 -5.21 8.19
N LEU A 167 -4.02 -6.49 8.34
CA LEU A 167 -4.00 -7.45 7.24
C LEU A 167 -4.96 -7.03 6.12
N LEU A 168 -6.16 -6.59 6.46
CA LEU A 168 -7.12 -6.06 5.48
C LEU A 168 -6.52 -4.84 4.74
N GLY A 169 -5.89 -3.92 5.47
CA GLY A 169 -5.20 -2.78 4.87
C GLY A 169 -4.08 -3.19 3.91
N VAL A 170 -3.27 -4.18 4.27
CA VAL A 170 -2.20 -4.72 3.41
C VAL A 170 -2.76 -5.39 2.17
N VAL A 171 -3.81 -6.20 2.30
CA VAL A 171 -4.45 -6.85 1.14
C VAL A 171 -5.05 -5.82 0.19
N LEU A 172 -5.73 -4.80 0.70
CA LEU A 172 -6.26 -3.70 -0.12
C LEU A 172 -5.14 -2.92 -0.82
N PHE A 173 -4.00 -2.71 -0.14
CA PHE A 173 -2.84 -2.06 -0.74
C PHE A 173 -2.26 -2.88 -1.89
N ILE A 174 -2.03 -4.19 -1.68
CA ILE A 174 -1.58 -5.12 -2.71
C ILE A 174 -2.54 -5.10 -3.92
N THR A 175 -3.85 -5.10 -3.66
CA THR A 175 -4.87 -5.04 -4.71
C THR A 175 -4.78 -3.74 -5.50
N SER A 176 -4.66 -2.59 -4.82
CA SER A 176 -4.50 -1.28 -5.46
C SER A 176 -3.30 -1.24 -6.40
N ASP A 177 -2.14 -1.66 -5.91
CA ASP A 177 -0.90 -1.63 -6.69
C ASP A 177 -0.91 -2.61 -7.86
N SER A 178 -1.54 -3.77 -7.67
CA SER A 178 -1.77 -4.72 -8.75
C SER A 178 -2.62 -4.11 -9.87
N MET A 179 -3.66 -3.37 -9.51
CA MET A 179 -4.52 -2.67 -10.48
C MET A 179 -3.75 -1.60 -11.26
N ILE A 180 -2.82 -0.84 -10.61
CA ILE A 180 -1.94 0.09 -11.32
C ILE A 180 -1.11 -0.66 -12.35
N ALA A 181 -0.45 -1.76 -11.95
CA ALA A 181 0.40 -2.53 -12.86
C ALA A 181 -0.40 -3.15 -14.01
N PHE A 182 -1.53 -3.79 -13.72
CA PHE A 182 -2.38 -4.37 -14.76
C PHE A 182 -2.94 -3.32 -15.71
N ASN A 183 -3.36 -2.15 -15.22
CA ASN A 183 -3.83 -1.08 -16.08
C ASN A 183 -2.72 -0.56 -17.00
N THR A 184 -1.53 -0.32 -16.45
CA THR A 184 -0.40 0.22 -17.22
C THR A 184 0.08 -0.74 -18.31
N PHE A 185 0.03 -2.06 -18.09
CA PHE A 185 0.64 -3.04 -19.01
C PHE A 185 -0.38 -3.85 -19.82
N TYR A 186 -1.69 -3.78 -19.48
CA TYR A 186 -2.69 -4.64 -20.11
C TYR A 186 -3.97 -3.95 -20.56
N PHE A 187 -4.59 -3.13 -19.70
CA PHE A 187 -5.98 -2.73 -19.92
C PHE A 187 -6.12 -1.31 -20.47
N GLU A 188 -5.35 -0.35 -19.95
CA GLU A 188 -5.43 1.09 -20.31
C GLU A 188 -6.83 1.69 -20.18
N GLU A 189 -7.58 1.25 -19.14
CA GLU A 189 -8.98 1.61 -18.93
C GLU A 189 -9.16 2.59 -17.76
N ASN A 190 -10.00 3.61 -17.93
CA ASN A 190 -10.22 4.64 -16.90
C ASN A 190 -10.78 4.10 -15.59
N ILE A 191 -11.59 3.03 -15.63
CA ILE A 191 -12.20 2.42 -14.45
C ILE A 191 -11.14 1.97 -13.41
N PHE A 192 -9.93 1.65 -13.84
CA PHE A 192 -8.86 1.27 -12.91
C PHE A 192 -8.44 2.43 -12.00
N GLY A 193 -8.51 3.67 -12.44
CA GLY A 193 -8.26 4.83 -11.60
C GLY A 193 -9.18 4.85 -10.37
N PHE A 194 -10.47 4.61 -10.59
CA PHE A 194 -11.46 4.46 -9.52
C PHE A 194 -11.13 3.27 -8.60
N LEU A 195 -10.88 2.07 -9.16
CA LEU A 195 -10.61 0.85 -8.40
C LEU A 195 -9.34 0.97 -7.55
N VAL A 196 -8.27 1.55 -8.11
CA VAL A 196 -7.02 1.86 -7.41
C VAL A 196 -7.31 2.71 -6.17
N MET A 197 -8.02 3.83 -6.33
CA MET A 197 -8.23 4.75 -5.23
C MET A 197 -9.26 4.25 -4.22
N ALA A 198 -10.27 3.50 -4.65
CA ALA A 198 -11.25 2.86 -3.78
C ALA A 198 -10.61 1.80 -2.84
N THR A 199 -9.50 1.20 -3.26
CA THR A 199 -8.73 0.24 -2.45
C THR A 199 -7.57 0.90 -1.70
N TYR A 200 -6.88 1.87 -2.30
CA TYR A 200 -5.75 2.59 -1.71
C TYR A 200 -6.12 3.42 -0.48
N ILE A 201 -7.20 4.19 -0.57
CA ILE A 201 -7.61 5.10 0.52
C ILE A 201 -7.91 4.33 1.82
N PRO A 202 -8.77 3.29 1.83
CA PRO A 202 -8.97 2.51 3.04
C PRO A 202 -7.72 1.73 3.46
N ALA A 203 -6.89 1.25 2.52
CA ALA A 203 -5.63 0.58 2.82
C ALA A 203 -4.71 1.46 3.67
N GLN A 204 -4.44 2.67 3.21
CA GLN A 204 -3.59 3.65 3.91
C GLN A 204 -4.16 3.99 5.29
N PHE A 205 -5.48 4.16 5.39
CA PHE A 205 -6.11 4.44 6.69
C PHE A 205 -5.96 3.29 7.68
N PHE A 206 -6.18 2.05 7.25
CA PHE A 206 -6.08 0.88 8.13
C PHE A 206 -4.65 0.63 8.60
N ILE A 207 -3.67 0.75 7.72
CA ILE A 207 -2.25 0.64 8.07
C ILE A 207 -1.87 1.76 9.04
N CYS A 208 -2.24 3.00 8.74
CA CYS A 208 -1.98 4.16 9.59
C CYS A 208 -2.62 4.00 10.98
N ASN A 209 -3.87 3.54 11.05
CA ASN A 209 -4.59 3.35 12.31
C ASN A 209 -3.97 2.26 13.19
N TYR A 210 -3.37 1.22 12.57
CA TYR A 210 -2.66 0.18 13.31
C TYR A 210 -1.42 0.74 14.02
N PHE A 211 -0.58 1.49 13.28
CA PHE A 211 0.68 2.03 13.81
C PHE A 211 0.49 3.29 14.65
N LYS A 212 -0.70 3.87 14.65
CA LYS A 212 -1.01 5.03 15.47
C LYS A 212 -1.04 4.64 16.96
N LYS A 213 -0.15 5.24 17.74
CA LYS A 213 -0.16 5.08 19.20
C LYS A 213 -1.35 5.85 19.78
N THR A 214 -2.30 5.13 20.34
CA THR A 214 -3.36 5.70 21.19
C THR A 214 -2.81 5.85 22.61
N HIS A 215 -3.00 7.01 23.20
CA HIS A 215 -2.72 7.26 24.63
C HIS A 215 -3.65 6.47 25.50
#